data_66c3276acdbb55b6010a208f405dc4fe
#
_entry.id   66c3276acdbb55b6010a208f405dc4fe
#
_cell.length_a   1.000
_cell.length_b   1.000
_cell.length_c   1.000
_cell.angle_alpha   90.00
_cell.angle_beta   90.00
_cell.angle_gamma   90.00
#
_symmetry.space_group_name_H-M   'P 1'
#
loop_
_entity.id
_entity.type
_entity.pdbx_description
1 polymer ?
#
loop_
_entity_poly.entity_id
_entity_poly.type
_entity_poly.pdbx_seq_one_letter_code
_entity_poly.pdbx_strand_id
1 'polypeptide(L)'
;MRRLNEEETEDDWEYVDDPAELFSLGDEKTFARLVSHLVEVEAPRRFALVEEIGERKDAMIIAWGIAFDDHAEIVSAAHDGVRAIFSSAENARQWLSSHEKIKIRLVWIDQTEQQHSRISPEYRWWSWEAITGQVI
;
A
#
# COMPACT_ATOMS: atom_id res chain seq x y z
N MET A 1 36.40 3.18 -6.18
CA MET A 1 36.45 3.16 -6.28
C MET A 1 36.40 3.15 -6.86
N ARG A 2 36.43 3.24 -7.12
CA ARG A 2 36.56 3.37 -7.56
C ARG A 2 36.67 3.69 -8.19
N ARG A 3 37.18 4.02 -8.70
CA ARG A 3 37.30 4.27 -9.25
C ARG A 3 37.41 3.98 -10.00
N LEU A 4 37.33 4.16 -10.60
CA LEU A 4 37.36 3.82 -11.23
C LEU A 4 37.80 3.82 -11.92
N ASN A 5 38.41 3.86 -12.55
CA ASN A 5 38.67 3.75 -13.11
C ASN A 5 38.76 3.77 -13.89
N GLU A 6 38.82 3.86 -14.39
CA GLU A 6 38.74 3.73 -14.75
C GLU A 6 38.50 3.40 -15.27
N GLU A 7 38.68 3.22 -15.59
CA GLU A 7 38.28 2.87 -15.65
C GLU A 7 37.55 2.57 -15.58
N GLU A 8 36.99 2.61 -15.56
CA GLU A 8 36.17 2.41 -15.13
C GLU A 8 35.35 2.50 -15.57
N THR A 9 35.24 2.52 -16.13
CA THR A 9 34.56 2.69 -16.06
C THR A 9 33.88 2.72 -16.20
N GLU A 10 33.45 2.54 -16.82
CA GLU A 10 32.82 2.53 -16.49
C GLU A 10 32.04 2.65 -16.24
N ASP A 11 31.72 2.26 -16.94
CA ASP A 11 30.96 2.42 -16.33
C ASP A 11 30.74 3.14 -15.65
N ASP A 12 30.44 3.95 -16.17
CA ASP A 12 30.36 4.60 -15.35
C ASP A 12 29.43 5.42 -14.66
N TRP A 13 28.43 5.62 -15.33
CA TRP A 13 27.56 5.92 -14.23
C TRP A 13 28.10 5.16 -13.08
N GLU A 14 28.08 5.57 -12.30
CA GLU A 14 28.67 4.84 -11.39
C GLU A 14 28.04 4.64 -10.21
N TYR A 15 28.03 3.63 -9.89
CA TYR A 15 27.58 3.23 -8.61
C TYR A 15 28.22 4.12 -7.55
N VAL A 16 27.43 4.64 -6.66
CA VAL A 16 27.95 5.51 -5.61
C VAL A 16 28.06 4.70 -4.33
N ASP A 17 29.29 4.49 -3.91
CA ASP A 17 29.53 3.72 -2.70
C ASP A 17 29.17 4.50 -1.46
N ASP A 18 29.39 5.79 -1.48
CA ASP A 18 29.18 6.64 -0.32
C ASP A 18 27.97 7.55 -0.55
N PRO A 19 26.91 7.35 0.20
CA PRO A 19 25.73 8.20 0.02
C PRO A 19 26.01 9.69 0.17
N ALA A 20 27.09 10.05 0.86
CA ALA A 20 27.42 11.45 1.03
C ALA A 20 27.81 12.11 -0.29
N GLU A 21 28.13 11.32 -1.32
CA GLU A 21 28.44 11.84 -2.63
C GLU A 21 27.23 12.15 -3.47
N LEU A 22 26.06 11.76 -3.01
CA LEU A 22 24.84 12.04 -3.75
C LEU A 22 24.43 13.49 -3.52
N PHE A 23 23.62 13.99 -4.44
CA PHE A 23 23.05 15.30 -4.26
C PHE A 23 22.25 15.37 -3.00
N SER A 24 22.44 16.44 -2.27
CA SER A 24 21.61 16.70 -1.12
C SER A 24 20.28 17.29 -1.60
N LEU A 25 19.19 16.87 -0.98
CA LEU A 25 17.87 17.41 -1.28
C LEU A 25 17.52 18.57 -0.34
N GLY A 26 18.54 19.32 0.06
CA GLY A 26 18.35 20.45 0.93
C GLY A 26 18.83 20.14 2.33
N ASP A 27 18.50 21.01 3.28
CA ASP A 27 18.87 20.76 4.67
C ASP A 27 17.93 19.73 5.28
N GLU A 28 18.17 19.37 6.51
CA GLU A 28 17.40 18.33 7.18
C GLU A 28 15.91 18.68 7.21
N LYS A 29 15.59 19.94 7.44
CA LYS A 29 14.21 20.35 7.51
C LYS A 29 13.49 20.19 6.18
N THR A 30 14.16 20.59 5.10
CA THR A 30 13.60 20.47 3.77
C THR A 30 13.47 18.99 3.39
N PHE A 31 14.50 18.21 3.70
CA PHE A 31 14.47 16.79 3.41
C PHE A 31 13.32 16.10 4.14
N ALA A 32 13.13 16.44 5.42
CA ALA A 32 12.04 15.84 6.19
C ALA A 32 10.68 16.16 5.60
N ARG A 33 10.52 17.38 5.09
CA ARG A 33 9.27 17.74 4.44
C ARG A 33 9.04 16.96 3.15
N LEU A 34 10.11 16.77 2.39
CA LEU A 34 10.01 16.00 1.17
C LEU A 34 9.66 14.56 1.45
N VAL A 35 10.26 13.99 2.47
CA VAL A 35 9.97 12.61 2.86
C VAL A 35 8.51 12.48 3.31
N SER A 36 8.05 13.43 4.12
CA SER A 36 6.67 13.41 4.59
C SER A 36 5.69 13.49 3.42
N HIS A 37 6.00 14.33 2.46
CA HIS A 37 5.15 14.47 1.30
C HIS A 37 5.13 13.19 0.47
N LEU A 38 6.30 12.57 0.32
CA LEU A 38 6.38 11.32 -0.41
C LEU A 38 5.51 10.25 0.24
N VAL A 39 5.61 10.14 1.56
CA VAL A 39 4.81 9.16 2.28
C VAL A 39 3.31 9.44 2.09
N GLU A 40 2.94 10.69 2.18
CA GLU A 40 1.55 11.08 2.01
C GLU A 40 1.00 10.72 0.65
N VAL A 41 1.81 10.97 -0.37
CA VAL A 41 1.38 10.73 -1.74
C VAL A 41 1.26 9.24 -2.03
N GLU A 42 2.14 8.44 -1.47
CA GLU A 42 2.18 7.02 -1.81
C GLU A 42 1.47 6.12 -0.81
N ALA A 43 0.91 6.69 0.24
CA ALA A 43 0.27 5.87 1.25
C ALA A 43 -0.96 5.16 0.69
N PRO A 44 -1.14 3.89 1.02
CA PRO A 44 -2.38 3.21 0.63
C PRO A 44 -3.55 3.74 1.44
N ARG A 45 -4.75 3.50 0.93
CA ARG A 45 -5.96 3.94 1.60
C ARG A 45 -6.41 2.87 2.60
N ARG A 46 -6.92 3.33 3.71
CA ARG A 46 -7.40 2.43 4.76
C ARG A 46 -8.91 2.29 4.68
N PHE A 47 -9.39 1.12 5.04
CA PHE A 47 -10.83 0.87 5.05
C PHE A 47 -11.17 -0.14 6.13
N ALA A 48 -12.45 -0.28 6.38
CA ALA A 48 -12.96 -1.29 7.30
C ALA A 48 -14.08 -2.04 6.62
N LEU A 49 -14.22 -3.30 6.97
CA LEU A 49 -15.37 -4.10 6.55
C LEU A 49 -16.22 -4.29 7.77
N VAL A 50 -17.48 -3.89 7.65
CA VAL A 50 -18.40 -3.81 8.77
C VAL A 50 -19.61 -4.68 8.49
N GLU A 51 -19.88 -5.59 9.40
CA GLU A 51 -21.10 -6.39 9.28
C GLU A 51 -22.28 -5.57 9.77
N GLU A 52 -23.32 -5.51 8.95
CA GLU A 52 -24.56 -4.86 9.33
C GLU A 52 -25.48 -5.89 9.93
N ILE A 53 -25.91 -5.64 11.15
CA ILE A 53 -26.74 -6.59 11.88
C ILE A 53 -28.15 -6.10 11.86
N GLY A 54 -29.05 -6.96 11.35
CA GLY A 54 -30.43 -6.58 11.18
C GLY A 54 -30.54 -5.43 10.21
N GLU A 55 -31.65 -4.75 10.25
CA GLU A 55 -31.88 -3.61 9.38
C GLU A 55 -31.50 -2.37 10.14
N ARG A 56 -30.16 -2.04 10.08
CA ARG A 56 -29.64 -0.88 10.76
C ARG A 56 -29.84 -0.94 12.27
N LYS A 57 -29.73 -2.14 12.82
CA LYS A 57 -29.89 -2.31 14.26
C LYS A 57 -28.56 -2.26 14.98
N ASP A 58 -27.52 -2.75 14.33
CA ASP A 58 -26.20 -2.75 14.94
C ASP A 58 -25.16 -2.92 13.85
N ALA A 59 -23.91 -2.74 14.21
CA ALA A 59 -22.81 -2.90 13.27
C ALA A 59 -21.60 -3.40 14.03
N MET A 60 -20.81 -4.25 13.35
CA MET A 60 -19.64 -4.80 13.95
C MET A 60 -18.50 -4.81 12.93
N ILE A 61 -17.34 -4.29 13.33
CA ILE A 61 -16.17 -4.32 12.47
C ILE A 61 -15.63 -5.73 12.43
N ILE A 62 -15.53 -6.29 11.23
CA ILE A 62 -15.00 -7.66 11.09
C ILE A 62 -13.61 -7.69 10.52
N ALA A 63 -13.17 -6.63 9.86
CA ALA A 63 -11.82 -6.60 9.30
C ALA A 63 -11.37 -5.17 9.06
N TRP A 64 -10.09 -4.97 9.17
CA TRP A 64 -9.43 -3.72 8.79
C TRP A 64 -8.64 -3.98 7.51
N GLY A 65 -8.53 -2.99 6.66
CA GLY A 65 -7.84 -3.20 5.41
C GLY A 65 -7.04 -2.01 4.93
N ILE A 66 -6.14 -2.30 4.01
CA ILE A 66 -5.42 -1.28 3.26
C ILE A 66 -5.53 -1.62 1.78
N ALA A 67 -5.76 -0.59 0.99
CA ALA A 67 -5.94 -0.75 -0.44
C ALA A 67 -4.82 -0.06 -1.18
N PHE A 68 -4.15 -0.84 -2.02
CA PHE A 68 -3.13 -0.35 -2.92
C PHE A 68 -3.75 -0.20 -4.31
N ASP A 69 -2.94 0.24 -5.25
CA ASP A 69 -3.45 0.42 -6.61
C ASP A 69 -3.90 -0.87 -7.25
N ASP A 70 -3.23 -1.97 -6.92
CA ASP A 70 -3.47 -3.23 -7.61
C ASP A 70 -3.97 -4.35 -6.72
N HIS A 71 -4.15 -4.11 -5.42
CA HIS A 71 -4.65 -5.15 -4.53
C HIS A 71 -5.06 -4.54 -3.20
N ALA A 72 -5.65 -5.35 -2.34
CA ALA A 72 -6.02 -4.93 -1.01
C ALA A 72 -5.70 -6.06 -0.04
N GLU A 73 -5.32 -5.69 1.17
CA GLU A 73 -5.04 -6.66 2.22
C GLU A 73 -5.95 -6.36 3.39
N ILE A 74 -6.45 -7.41 4.01
CA ILE A 74 -7.29 -7.26 5.19
C ILE A 74 -6.73 -8.07 6.35
N VAL A 75 -7.04 -7.61 7.55
CA VAL A 75 -6.68 -8.27 8.78
C VAL A 75 -7.95 -8.43 9.59
N SER A 76 -8.18 -9.64 10.08
CA SER A 76 -9.35 -9.91 10.89
C SER A 76 -9.37 -9.05 12.14
N ALA A 77 -10.53 -8.51 12.48
CA ALA A 77 -10.67 -7.71 13.68
C ALA A 77 -10.78 -8.56 14.93
N ALA A 78 -10.82 -9.88 14.79
CA ALA A 78 -10.99 -10.78 15.93
C ALA A 78 -9.69 -11.09 16.65
N HIS A 79 -8.59 -10.48 16.22
CA HIS A 79 -7.29 -10.69 16.87
C HIS A 79 -6.80 -12.13 16.80
N ASP A 80 -7.19 -12.82 15.75
CA ASP A 80 -6.78 -14.21 15.54
C ASP A 80 -5.63 -14.34 14.55
N GLY A 81 -5.13 -13.20 14.04
CA GLY A 81 -4.00 -13.21 13.15
C GLY A 81 -4.33 -13.56 11.70
N VAL A 82 -5.59 -13.75 11.40
CA VAL A 82 -5.99 -14.12 10.04
C VAL A 82 -5.87 -12.92 9.13
N ARG A 83 -5.25 -13.12 7.98
CA ARG A 83 -5.07 -12.09 6.96
C ARG A 83 -5.39 -12.67 5.60
N ALA A 84 -5.78 -11.80 4.68
CA ALA A 84 -6.11 -12.23 3.33
C ALA A 84 -5.79 -11.11 2.35
N ILE A 85 -5.53 -11.50 1.12
CA ILE A 85 -5.20 -10.57 0.05
C ILE A 85 -6.24 -10.74 -1.05
N PHE A 86 -6.77 -9.62 -1.50
CA PHE A 86 -7.79 -9.59 -2.55
C PHE A 86 -7.35 -8.65 -3.64
N SER A 87 -7.98 -8.73 -4.78
CA SER A 87 -7.64 -7.83 -5.88
C SER A 87 -8.09 -6.39 -5.61
N SER A 88 -9.07 -6.20 -4.75
CA SER A 88 -9.54 -4.87 -4.40
C SER A 88 -10.31 -4.95 -3.09
N ALA A 89 -10.55 -3.77 -2.50
CA ALA A 89 -11.35 -3.69 -1.29
C ALA A 89 -12.77 -4.17 -1.54
N GLU A 90 -13.34 -3.79 -2.68
CA GLU A 90 -14.70 -4.20 -3.01
C GLU A 90 -14.78 -5.71 -3.22
N ASN A 91 -13.73 -6.27 -3.81
CA ASN A 91 -13.68 -7.71 -4.01
C ASN A 91 -13.63 -8.44 -2.67
N ALA A 92 -12.89 -7.89 -1.72
CA ALA A 92 -12.85 -8.46 -0.38
C ALA A 92 -14.24 -8.43 0.26
N ARG A 93 -14.92 -7.30 0.13
CA ARG A 93 -16.27 -7.17 0.67
C ARG A 93 -17.21 -8.21 0.06
N GLN A 94 -17.17 -8.34 -1.26
CA GLN A 94 -18.06 -9.26 -1.95
C GLN A 94 -17.78 -10.70 -1.58
N TRP A 95 -16.51 -11.05 -1.53
CA TRP A 95 -16.15 -12.42 -1.23
C TRP A 95 -16.58 -12.81 0.19
N LEU A 96 -16.29 -11.93 1.15
CA LEU A 96 -16.64 -12.23 2.53
C LEU A 96 -18.17 -12.23 2.72
N SER A 97 -18.84 -11.32 2.05
CA SER A 97 -20.30 -11.27 2.15
C SER A 97 -20.94 -12.56 1.64
N SER A 98 -20.42 -13.07 0.52
CA SER A 98 -20.93 -14.31 -0.04
C SER A 98 -20.53 -15.51 0.78
N HIS A 99 -19.28 -15.54 1.18
CA HIS A 99 -18.72 -16.70 1.85
C HIS A 99 -19.32 -16.88 3.25
N GLU A 100 -19.45 -15.80 3.98
CA GLU A 100 -19.98 -15.85 5.34
C GLU A 100 -21.48 -15.69 5.37
N LYS A 101 -22.07 -15.31 4.24
CA LYS A 101 -23.53 -15.09 4.14
C LYS A 101 -23.99 -14.03 5.12
N ILE A 102 -23.27 -12.94 5.16
CA ILE A 102 -23.60 -11.79 6.00
C ILE A 102 -23.58 -10.55 5.13
N LYS A 103 -24.19 -9.50 5.64
CA LYS A 103 -24.21 -8.24 4.92
C LYS A 103 -23.04 -7.39 5.38
N ILE A 104 -22.17 -7.05 4.45
CA ILE A 104 -20.96 -6.32 4.77
C ILE A 104 -20.93 -5.00 4.04
N ARG A 105 -20.60 -3.94 4.78
CA ARG A 105 -20.42 -2.61 4.25
C ARG A 105 -18.96 -2.26 4.23
N LEU A 106 -18.51 -1.71 3.11
CA LEU A 106 -17.15 -1.22 2.96
C LEU A 106 -17.13 0.25 3.35
N VAL A 107 -16.31 0.58 4.32
CA VAL A 107 -16.23 1.95 4.82
C VAL A 107 -14.78 2.43 4.69
N TRP A 108 -14.60 3.48 3.89
CA TRP A 108 -13.28 4.06 3.69
C TRP A 108 -12.96 5.01 4.84
N ILE A 109 -11.76 4.86 5.38
CA ILE A 109 -11.28 5.77 6.41
C ILE A 109 -10.63 6.98 5.76
N ASP A 110 -9.84 6.72 4.72
CA ASP A 110 -9.18 7.78 3.97
C ASP A 110 -10.07 8.14 2.79
N GLN A 111 -10.53 9.37 2.77
CA GLN A 111 -11.58 9.79 1.87
C GLN A 111 -11.13 10.28 0.52
N THR A 112 -9.86 10.55 0.38
CA THR A 112 -9.39 11.24 -0.81
C THR A 112 -9.10 10.26 -1.93
N GLU A 113 -9.94 10.25 -2.91
CA GLU A 113 -9.72 9.38 -4.06
C GLU A 113 -8.47 9.74 -4.82
N GLN A 114 -8.07 10.98 -4.72
CA GLN A 114 -6.88 11.42 -5.42
C GLN A 114 -5.63 10.71 -4.97
N GLN A 115 -5.60 10.27 -3.73
CA GLN A 115 -4.44 9.56 -3.24
C GLN A 115 -4.18 8.30 -3.99
N HIS A 116 -5.27 7.64 -4.38
CA HIS A 116 -5.19 6.39 -5.08
C HIS A 116 -4.54 6.48 -6.41
N SER A 117 -4.74 7.57 -7.12
CA SER A 117 -4.31 7.65 -8.49
C SER A 117 -3.03 8.44 -8.68
N ARG A 118 -2.33 8.70 -7.60
CA ARG A 118 -1.12 9.50 -7.72
C ARG A 118 0.10 8.70 -8.11
N ILE A 119 0.07 7.41 -7.88
CA ILE A 119 1.21 6.57 -8.19
C ILE A 119 1.09 6.14 -9.64
N SER A 120 2.04 6.57 -10.44
CA SER A 120 2.06 6.21 -11.83
C SER A 120 2.36 4.72 -11.98
N PRO A 121 1.66 4.02 -12.85
CA PRO A 121 1.90 2.59 -13.02
C PRO A 121 3.34 2.27 -13.36
N GLU A 122 4.03 3.17 -14.03
CA GLU A 122 5.41 2.88 -14.43
C GLU A 122 6.37 2.85 -13.26
N TYR A 123 5.94 3.35 -12.10
CA TYR A 123 6.78 3.28 -10.91
C TYR A 123 6.50 2.06 -10.08
N ARG A 124 5.53 1.25 -10.50
CA ARG A 124 5.26 0.01 -9.80
C ARG A 124 6.04 -1.09 -10.49
N TRP A 125 7.19 -1.34 -9.96
CA TRP A 125 8.14 -2.27 -10.58
C TRP A 125 7.99 -3.69 -10.08
N TRP A 126 6.95 -3.94 -9.31
CA TRP A 126 6.67 -5.28 -8.82
C TRP A 126 5.17 -5.51 -8.78
N SER A 127 4.79 -6.76 -8.80
CA SER A 127 3.40 -7.15 -8.69
C SER A 127 3.26 -7.97 -7.42
N TRP A 128 2.24 -7.66 -6.67
CA TRP A 128 2.04 -8.38 -5.43
C TRP A 128 1.75 -9.85 -5.70
N GLU A 129 1.19 -10.18 -6.85
CA GLU A 129 1.00 -11.58 -7.22
C GLU A 129 2.32 -12.31 -7.36
N ALA A 130 3.33 -11.62 -7.85
CA ALA A 130 4.64 -12.20 -7.99
C ALA A 130 5.27 -12.43 -6.63
N ILE A 131 4.89 -11.64 -5.64
CA ILE A 131 5.45 -11.74 -4.31
C ILE A 131 4.71 -12.78 -3.47
N THR A 132 3.39 -12.69 -3.47
CA THR A 132 2.57 -13.54 -2.62
C THR A 132 2.10 -14.79 -3.29
N GLY A 133 1.86 -14.71 -4.60
CA GLY A 133 1.34 -15.83 -5.34
C GLY A 133 -0.10 -16.15 -5.05
N GLN A 134 -0.82 -15.22 -4.43
CA GLN A 134 -2.17 -15.51 -4.01
C GLN A 134 -3.07 -14.32 -4.03
N VAL A 135 -4.22 -14.46 -4.69
CA VAL A 135 -5.27 -13.46 -4.73
C VAL A 135 -6.58 -14.16 -4.42
N ILE A 136 -7.29 -13.63 -3.47
CA ILE A 136 -8.60 -14.17 -3.15
C ILE A 136 -9.70 -13.25 -3.63
#